data_f3e15b4e589393683317a56710deda2e
#
_entry.id   f3e15b4e589393683317a56710deda2e
#
_cell.length_a   1.000
_cell.length_b   1.000
_cell.length_c   1.000
_cell.angle_alpha   90.00
_cell.angle_beta   90.00
_cell.angle_gamma   90.00
#
_symmetry.space_group_name_H-M   'P 1'
#
loop_
_entity.id
_entity.type
_entity.pdbx_description
1 polymer ?
#
loop_
_entity_poly.entity_id
_entity_poly.type
_entity_poly.pdbx_seq_one_letter_code
_entity_poly.pdbx_strand_id
1 'polypeptide(L)'
;MRILLLAQFYPPVIGGEERHVRNLGRALAQRGHSVSVGTFMHSGSTDTEFDGPVRVHRLRGTIQRLSNLHADSERRHAPPFPDPELLLALKRLVAEERPDIVHAHNWIYASFLPLKVLDGARLVVTLHDYGLVCAKKNFMHLGTHLCDGPRLAKCLPCATAHYGAVKGTATTLGNWASSFAARRVVDRFIAVSHAVARHTGLTRGRAAYEVIPNFVPDDIGILGPEDSCVRELPEDGFILFVGDMMRLKGIDVLLQAYARLEQAPPLVLIGRRVADTPAEFPPNVRVFSNWPHSAIMHAWHRSLFGVLPSVGPEACATVIMEAMASGKAVVATDVGGMPDLVDDGETGLLVPPSNTQALTRMMQSLLDDRTLLSRLGTTSLARVGRLKAGAVVTRIEQVYGGVLCPSASSVVLPAQQRSGEPSC
;
A
#
# COMPACT_ATOMS: atom_id res chain seq x y z
N MET A 1 22.68 0.52 -12.92
CA MET A 1 21.63 1.28 -13.65
C MET A 1 21.43 2.61 -12.95
N ARG A 2 21.01 3.64 -13.71
CA ARG A 2 20.49 4.91 -13.17
C ARG A 2 18.99 4.76 -13.09
N ILE A 3 18.43 4.89 -11.90
CA ILE A 3 17.00 4.65 -11.61
C ILE A 3 16.41 5.92 -11.04
N LEU A 4 15.37 6.43 -11.67
CA LEU A 4 14.57 7.55 -11.17
C LEU A 4 13.26 7.02 -10.60
N LEU A 5 13.09 7.08 -9.29
CA LEU A 5 11.83 6.79 -8.62
C LEU A 5 10.97 8.05 -8.59
N LEU A 6 9.72 7.96 -9.00
CA LEU A 6 8.75 9.06 -8.94
C LEU A 6 7.66 8.71 -7.93
N ALA A 7 7.53 9.50 -6.87
CA ALA A 7 6.51 9.33 -5.84
C ALA A 7 5.85 10.67 -5.49
N GLN A 8 4.56 10.63 -5.14
CA GLN A 8 3.85 11.85 -4.75
C GLN A 8 4.41 12.41 -3.45
N PHE A 9 4.72 11.53 -2.51
CA PHE A 9 5.23 11.89 -1.20
C PHE A 9 6.51 11.11 -0.89
N TYR A 10 7.32 11.71 -0.03
CA TYR A 10 8.56 11.15 0.50
C TYR A 10 8.79 11.76 1.89
N PRO A 11 9.54 11.15 2.79
CA PRO A 11 9.78 11.77 4.09
C PRO A 11 10.13 13.26 3.99
N PRO A 12 9.62 14.09 4.91
CA PRO A 12 9.03 13.76 6.22
C PRO A 12 7.55 13.30 6.20
N VAL A 13 6.85 13.39 5.06
CA VAL A 13 5.51 12.81 4.93
C VAL A 13 5.62 11.31 4.95
N ILE A 14 4.95 10.64 5.89
CA ILE A 14 5.09 9.20 6.14
C ILE A 14 3.73 8.50 5.98
N GLY A 15 3.73 7.43 5.19
CA GLY A 15 2.66 6.46 5.00
C GLY A 15 3.25 5.16 4.46
N GLY A 16 2.42 4.21 4.06
CA GLY A 16 2.88 2.91 3.55
C GLY A 16 3.63 3.01 2.22
N GLU A 17 3.14 3.84 1.28
CA GLU A 17 3.78 4.08 -0.02
C GLU A 17 5.13 4.79 0.14
N GLU A 18 5.17 5.83 0.96
CA GLU A 18 6.36 6.64 1.19
C GLU A 18 7.50 5.83 1.80
N ARG A 19 7.17 4.96 2.78
CA ARG A 19 8.13 4.01 3.35
C ARG A 19 8.62 3.02 2.31
N HIS A 20 7.72 2.49 1.49
CA HIS A 20 8.08 1.55 0.43
C HIS A 20 9.07 2.20 -0.56
N VAL A 21 8.78 3.41 -1.06
CA VAL A 21 9.66 4.10 -2.02
C VAL A 21 11.01 4.41 -1.41
N ARG A 22 11.04 4.88 -0.15
CA ARG A 22 12.29 5.13 0.58
C ARG A 22 13.12 3.86 0.74
N ASN A 23 12.50 2.79 1.21
CA ASN A 23 13.17 1.51 1.40
C ASN A 23 13.66 0.94 0.07
N LEU A 24 12.87 1.07 -1.01
CA LEU A 24 13.26 0.65 -2.36
C LEU A 24 14.48 1.44 -2.86
N GLY A 25 14.44 2.78 -2.73
CA GLY A 25 15.55 3.62 -3.15
C GLY A 25 16.86 3.27 -2.43
N ARG A 26 16.80 3.10 -1.12
CA ARG A 26 17.96 2.70 -0.31
C ARG A 26 18.46 1.29 -0.66
N ALA A 27 17.56 0.33 -0.79
CA ALA A 27 17.92 -1.05 -1.14
C ALA A 27 18.57 -1.15 -2.53
N LEU A 28 18.04 -0.43 -3.52
CA LEU A 28 18.63 -0.35 -4.86
C LEU A 28 20.01 0.33 -4.84
N ALA A 29 20.18 1.40 -4.09
CA ALA A 29 21.46 2.07 -3.96
C ALA A 29 22.52 1.19 -3.27
N GLN A 30 22.13 0.43 -2.23
CA GLN A 30 23.00 -0.56 -1.57
C GLN A 30 23.43 -1.68 -2.51
N ARG A 31 22.65 -1.96 -3.55
CA ARG A 31 22.97 -2.95 -4.61
C ARG A 31 23.79 -2.36 -5.76
N GLY A 32 24.29 -1.12 -5.62
CA GLY A 32 25.20 -0.47 -6.57
C GLY A 32 24.50 0.25 -7.73
N HIS A 33 23.19 0.54 -7.60
CA HIS A 33 22.50 1.40 -8.56
C HIS A 33 22.67 2.89 -8.18
N SER A 34 22.71 3.77 -9.19
CA SER A 34 22.57 5.22 -8.98
C SER A 34 21.07 5.52 -8.89
N VAL A 35 20.60 5.97 -7.73
CA VAL A 35 19.18 6.18 -7.47
C VAL A 35 18.89 7.63 -7.16
N SER A 36 17.92 8.20 -7.86
CA SER A 36 17.31 9.49 -7.56
C SER A 36 15.80 9.35 -7.36
N VAL A 37 15.23 10.24 -6.57
CA VAL A 37 13.80 10.33 -6.29
C VAL A 37 13.26 11.68 -6.70
N GLY A 38 12.24 11.71 -7.55
CA GLY A 38 11.44 12.91 -7.83
C GLY A 38 10.14 12.87 -7.01
N THR A 39 9.94 13.82 -6.12
CA THR A 39 8.77 13.91 -5.25
C THR A 39 8.30 15.34 -5.09
N PHE A 40 7.10 15.52 -4.53
CA PHE A 40 6.58 16.86 -4.32
C PHE A 40 7.31 17.64 -3.23
N MET A 41 7.37 18.97 -3.43
CA MET A 41 7.85 19.92 -2.45
C MET A 41 7.01 19.86 -1.18
N HIS A 42 7.67 19.85 -0.03
CA HIS A 42 7.07 19.92 1.30
C HIS A 42 7.52 21.19 2.01
N SER A 43 6.75 21.66 2.99
CA SER A 43 7.13 22.84 3.78
C SER A 43 8.48 22.64 4.47
N GLY A 44 9.41 23.57 4.26
CA GLY A 44 10.75 23.51 4.84
C GLY A 44 11.77 22.63 4.11
N SER A 45 11.40 21.95 2.99
CA SER A 45 12.35 21.19 2.17
C SER A 45 13.12 22.08 1.21
N THR A 46 14.34 21.69 0.88
CA THR A 46 15.17 22.28 -0.18
C THR A 46 14.83 21.64 -1.54
N ASP A 47 15.19 22.29 -2.64
CA ASP A 47 14.92 21.76 -3.99
C ASP A 47 15.61 20.40 -4.24
N THR A 48 16.78 20.18 -3.62
CA THR A 48 17.51 18.91 -3.67
C THR A 48 18.10 18.62 -2.30
N GLU A 49 18.00 17.36 -1.87
CA GLU A 49 18.54 16.85 -0.61
C GLU A 49 19.01 15.39 -0.78
N PHE A 50 19.63 14.82 0.26
CA PHE A 50 20.08 13.43 0.25
C PHE A 50 19.44 12.65 1.39
N ASP A 51 18.94 11.44 1.08
CA ASP A 51 18.52 10.43 2.06
C ASP A 51 19.52 9.26 2.02
N GLY A 52 20.63 9.39 2.75
CA GLY A 52 21.77 8.51 2.61
C GLY A 52 22.36 8.60 1.19
N PRO A 53 22.46 7.48 0.45
CA PRO A 53 23.01 7.45 -0.90
C PRO A 53 22.01 7.92 -1.99
N VAL A 54 20.75 8.18 -1.64
CA VAL A 54 19.68 8.51 -2.58
C VAL A 54 19.58 10.04 -2.70
N ARG A 55 19.64 10.55 -3.94
CA ARG A 55 19.39 11.97 -4.23
C ARG A 55 17.88 12.21 -4.34
N VAL A 56 17.36 13.19 -3.62
CA VAL A 56 15.92 13.51 -3.60
C VAL A 56 15.69 14.90 -4.19
N HIS A 57 14.93 14.98 -5.27
CA HIS A 57 14.52 16.21 -5.93
C HIS A 57 13.08 16.56 -5.54
N ARG A 58 12.88 17.77 -5.03
CA ARG A 58 11.59 18.29 -4.63
C ARG A 58 10.97 19.10 -5.78
N LEU A 59 9.88 18.57 -6.33
CA LEU A 59 9.22 19.12 -7.52
C LEU A 59 7.99 19.93 -7.14
N ARG A 60 7.67 20.92 -7.95
CA ARG A 60 6.44 21.71 -7.82
C ARG A 60 5.47 21.32 -8.95
N GLY A 61 4.18 21.38 -8.65
CA GLY A 61 3.12 21.19 -9.61
C GLY A 61 2.08 22.29 -9.52
N THR A 62 1.37 22.57 -10.61
CA THR A 62 0.33 23.60 -10.70
C THR A 62 -0.78 23.38 -9.68
N ILE A 63 -1.29 22.15 -9.62
CA ILE A 63 -2.39 21.77 -8.72
C ILE A 63 -2.00 21.93 -7.24
N GLN A 64 -0.73 21.75 -6.91
CA GLN A 64 -0.25 21.90 -5.54
C GLN A 64 -0.28 23.34 -5.01
N ARG A 65 -0.27 24.34 -5.89
CA ARG A 65 -0.39 25.75 -5.52
C ARG A 65 -1.82 26.12 -5.11
N LEU A 66 -2.81 25.30 -5.52
CA LEU A 66 -4.22 25.55 -5.26
C LEU A 66 -4.62 24.89 -3.91
N SER A 67 -4.31 25.57 -2.79
CA SER A 67 -4.56 25.07 -1.43
C SER A 67 -6.01 24.66 -1.20
N ASN A 68 -6.97 25.37 -1.79
CA ASN A 68 -8.41 25.11 -1.62
C ASN A 68 -8.89 23.79 -2.26
N LEU A 69 -8.05 23.11 -3.06
CA LEU A 69 -8.40 21.84 -3.66
C LEU A 69 -8.00 20.63 -2.80
N HIS A 70 -7.31 20.85 -1.68
CA HIS A 70 -6.80 19.80 -0.82
C HIS A 70 -7.42 19.87 0.58
N ALA A 71 -7.93 18.72 1.04
CA ALA A 71 -8.46 18.62 2.41
C ALA A 71 -7.33 18.59 3.48
N ASP A 72 -6.15 18.11 3.08
CA ASP A 72 -4.94 18.08 3.90
C ASP A 72 -3.85 18.90 3.22
N SER A 73 -3.39 19.96 3.88
CA SER A 73 -2.36 20.87 3.37
C SER A 73 -0.99 20.19 3.19
N GLU A 74 -0.73 19.15 3.97
CA GLU A 74 0.51 18.39 3.95
C GLU A 74 0.51 17.27 2.90
N ARG A 75 -0.67 16.80 2.48
CA ARG A 75 -0.84 15.71 1.51
C ARG A 75 -1.55 16.17 0.24
N ARG A 76 -0.84 16.94 -0.58
CA ARG A 76 -1.36 17.44 -1.86
C ARG A 76 -1.06 16.44 -2.97
N HIS A 77 -2.03 15.59 -3.28
CA HIS A 77 -1.88 14.53 -4.29
C HIS A 77 -1.70 15.07 -5.72
N ALA A 78 -0.94 14.35 -6.54
CA ALA A 78 -0.93 14.54 -7.97
C ALA A 78 -2.33 14.34 -8.56
N PRO A 79 -2.73 15.12 -9.58
CA PRO A 79 -3.95 14.82 -10.32
C PRO A 79 -3.77 13.56 -11.18
N PRO A 80 -4.85 12.82 -11.49
CA PRO A 80 -4.78 11.69 -12.42
C PRO A 80 -4.82 12.14 -13.89
N PHE A 81 -4.16 13.24 -14.19
CA PHE A 81 -3.96 13.79 -15.53
C PHE A 81 -2.67 14.62 -15.54
N PRO A 82 -2.07 14.91 -16.71
CA PRO A 82 -0.83 15.67 -16.78
C PRO A 82 -0.97 17.07 -16.14
N ASP A 83 -0.09 17.37 -15.19
CA ASP A 83 0.08 18.70 -14.61
C ASP A 83 1.18 19.43 -15.36
N PRO A 84 0.91 20.61 -15.98
CA PRO A 84 1.87 21.28 -16.86
C PRO A 84 3.20 21.67 -16.17
N GLU A 85 3.15 22.19 -14.94
CA GLU A 85 4.34 22.58 -14.21
C GLU A 85 5.16 21.36 -13.81
N LEU A 86 4.48 20.31 -13.30
CA LEU A 86 5.13 19.06 -12.96
C LEU A 86 5.76 18.39 -14.18
N LEU A 87 5.08 18.41 -15.33
CA LEU A 87 5.61 17.85 -16.58
C LEU A 87 6.92 18.56 -16.97
N LEU A 88 6.98 19.88 -16.90
CA LEU A 88 8.21 20.63 -17.19
C LEU A 88 9.33 20.33 -16.18
N ALA A 89 8.99 20.21 -14.90
CA ALA A 89 9.93 19.82 -13.86
C ALA A 89 10.47 18.39 -14.08
N LEU A 90 9.60 17.45 -14.42
CA LEU A 90 9.99 16.07 -14.75
C LEU A 90 10.88 16.01 -16.00
N LYS A 91 10.61 16.82 -17.03
CA LYS A 91 11.45 16.90 -18.23
C LYS A 91 12.88 17.35 -17.89
N ARG A 92 13.03 18.38 -17.03
CA ARG A 92 14.34 18.85 -16.57
C ARG A 92 15.05 17.78 -15.76
N LEU A 93 14.33 17.13 -14.84
CA LEU A 93 14.87 16.07 -14.01
C LEU A 93 15.37 14.87 -14.83
N VAL A 94 14.63 14.43 -15.84
CA VAL A 94 15.06 13.36 -16.75
C VAL A 94 16.30 13.77 -17.53
N ALA A 95 16.38 15.02 -18.00
CA ALA A 95 17.56 15.53 -18.71
C ALA A 95 18.80 15.60 -17.82
N GLU A 96 18.65 15.91 -16.54
CA GLU A 96 19.71 15.96 -15.52
C GLU A 96 20.18 14.55 -15.13
N GLU A 97 19.27 13.70 -14.66
CA GLU A 97 19.58 12.39 -14.12
C GLU A 97 19.84 11.32 -15.19
N ARG A 98 19.32 11.51 -16.40
CA ARG A 98 19.43 10.58 -17.55
C ARG A 98 19.15 9.13 -17.14
N PRO A 99 18.00 8.83 -16.55
CA PRO A 99 17.71 7.51 -16.00
C PRO A 99 17.63 6.45 -17.10
N ASP A 100 18.12 5.24 -16.79
CA ASP A 100 17.91 4.05 -17.62
C ASP A 100 16.48 3.53 -17.43
N ILE A 101 15.94 3.70 -16.19
CA ILE A 101 14.57 3.34 -15.80
C ILE A 101 13.93 4.50 -15.03
N VAL A 102 12.70 4.82 -15.38
CA VAL A 102 11.79 5.63 -14.55
C VAL A 102 10.77 4.69 -13.92
N HIS A 103 10.70 4.66 -12.59
CA HIS A 103 9.74 3.86 -11.86
C HIS A 103 8.80 4.77 -11.08
N ALA A 104 7.57 4.90 -11.54
CA ALA A 104 6.57 5.77 -10.94
C ALA A 104 5.63 5.00 -9.99
N HIS A 105 5.25 5.66 -8.90
CA HIS A 105 4.34 5.14 -7.89
C HIS A 105 3.05 5.97 -7.89
N ASN A 106 1.93 5.29 -8.10
CA ASN A 106 0.61 5.90 -8.18
C ASN A 106 0.50 7.05 -9.22
N TRP A 107 -0.38 8.02 -9.02
CA TRP A 107 -0.82 8.99 -10.03
C TRP A 107 0.24 9.94 -10.58
N ILE A 108 1.41 10.06 -9.97
CA ILE A 108 2.50 10.89 -10.51
C ILE A 108 2.89 10.46 -11.93
N TYR A 109 2.66 9.18 -12.27
CA TYR A 109 2.89 8.69 -13.63
C TYR A 109 2.10 9.46 -14.69
N ALA A 110 0.90 9.97 -14.37
CA ALA A 110 0.05 10.67 -15.33
C ALA A 110 0.75 11.90 -15.93
N SER A 111 1.51 12.64 -15.12
CA SER A 111 2.33 13.76 -15.60
C SER A 111 3.58 13.31 -16.35
N PHE A 112 4.00 12.05 -16.22
CA PHE A 112 5.14 11.50 -16.95
C PHE A 112 4.75 10.89 -18.31
N LEU A 113 3.48 10.48 -18.53
CA LEU A 113 3.04 9.84 -19.76
C LEU A 113 3.40 10.63 -21.05
N PRO A 114 3.25 11.97 -21.13
CA PRO A 114 3.66 12.72 -22.31
C PRO A 114 5.15 12.59 -22.62
N LEU A 115 6.03 12.61 -21.59
CA LEU A 115 7.47 12.43 -21.75
C LEU A 115 7.82 11.02 -22.23
N LYS A 116 7.13 9.99 -21.69
CA LYS A 116 7.28 8.61 -22.16
C LYS A 116 7.02 8.48 -23.66
N VAL A 117 5.98 9.14 -24.16
CA VAL A 117 5.62 9.11 -25.58
C VAL A 117 6.63 9.86 -26.46
N LEU A 118 7.14 11.01 -25.99
CA LEU A 118 8.03 11.87 -26.75
C LEU A 118 9.49 11.38 -26.74
N ASP A 119 9.98 10.98 -25.57
CA ASP A 119 11.40 10.72 -25.33
C ASP A 119 11.73 9.22 -25.28
N GLY A 120 10.73 8.35 -25.32
CA GLY A 120 10.91 6.88 -25.32
C GLY A 120 11.47 6.32 -24.01
N ALA A 121 11.46 7.09 -22.90
CA ALA A 121 11.97 6.66 -21.59
C ALA A 121 11.34 5.34 -21.13
N ARG A 122 12.11 4.46 -20.50
CA ARG A 122 11.58 3.19 -19.95
C ARG A 122 10.80 3.46 -18.70
N LEU A 123 9.50 3.11 -18.69
CA LEU A 123 8.57 3.43 -17.60
C LEU A 123 7.98 2.16 -16.97
N VAL A 124 8.28 1.97 -15.68
CA VAL A 124 7.62 1.00 -14.81
C VAL A 124 6.66 1.74 -13.88
N VAL A 125 5.49 1.18 -13.61
CA VAL A 125 4.51 1.79 -12.69
C VAL A 125 4.06 0.79 -11.64
N THR A 126 4.32 1.09 -10.36
CA THR A 126 3.75 0.33 -9.24
C THR A 126 2.41 0.92 -8.81
N LEU A 127 1.42 0.04 -8.71
CA LEU A 127 0.07 0.35 -8.24
C LEU A 127 -0.05 -0.04 -6.77
N HIS A 128 0.03 0.94 -5.86
CA HIS A 128 -0.11 0.75 -4.40
C HIS A 128 -1.57 0.81 -3.93
N ASP A 129 -2.48 1.18 -4.83
CA ASP A 129 -3.91 1.31 -4.58
C ASP A 129 -4.70 1.01 -5.88
N TYR A 130 -5.98 1.26 -5.88
CA TYR A 130 -6.85 1.07 -7.03
C TYR A 130 -6.96 2.31 -7.95
N GLY A 131 -6.05 3.28 -7.79
CA GLY A 131 -6.06 4.57 -8.48
C GLY A 131 -5.99 4.48 -10.00
N LEU A 132 -5.50 3.38 -10.58
CA LEU A 132 -5.52 3.20 -12.04
C LEU A 132 -6.96 3.23 -12.61
N VAL A 133 -7.98 2.84 -11.83
CA VAL A 133 -9.37 2.75 -12.29
C VAL A 133 -10.38 3.47 -11.39
N CYS A 134 -10.01 3.80 -10.17
CA CYS A 134 -10.89 4.40 -9.17
C CYS A 134 -10.42 5.80 -8.78
N ALA A 135 -11.20 6.83 -9.09
CA ALA A 135 -10.90 8.22 -8.74
C ALA A 135 -10.73 8.43 -7.22
N LYS A 136 -11.37 7.61 -6.37
CA LYS A 136 -11.23 7.63 -4.91
C LYS A 136 -10.11 6.73 -4.38
N LYS A 137 -9.48 5.93 -5.24
CA LYS A 137 -8.38 4.99 -4.94
C LYS A 137 -8.74 3.80 -4.04
N ASN A 138 -9.85 3.84 -3.31
CA ASN A 138 -10.24 2.85 -2.30
C ASN A 138 -11.13 1.71 -2.81
N PHE A 139 -11.56 1.76 -4.08
CA PHE A 139 -12.41 0.77 -4.73
C PHE A 139 -13.73 0.45 -3.98
N MET A 140 -14.25 1.42 -3.20
CA MET A 140 -15.54 1.35 -2.51
C MET A 140 -16.57 2.22 -3.23
N HIS A 141 -17.71 1.65 -3.65
CA HIS A 141 -18.79 2.42 -4.24
C HIS A 141 -19.53 3.22 -3.16
N LEU A 142 -19.59 4.54 -3.31
CA LEU A 142 -20.18 5.50 -2.35
C LEU A 142 -19.65 5.33 -0.91
N GLY A 143 -18.55 4.62 -0.70
CA GLY A 143 -17.97 4.34 0.63
C GLY A 143 -18.66 3.21 1.41
N THR A 144 -19.65 2.53 0.82
CA THR A 144 -20.52 1.57 1.54
C THR A 144 -20.23 0.12 1.22
N HIS A 145 -19.92 -0.21 -0.04
CA HIS A 145 -19.69 -1.59 -0.46
C HIS A 145 -18.57 -1.69 -1.50
N LEU A 146 -18.00 -2.89 -1.65
CA LEU A 146 -16.96 -3.17 -2.64
C LEU A 146 -17.47 -2.87 -4.05
N CYS A 147 -16.67 -2.14 -4.83
CA CYS A 147 -17.03 -1.77 -6.20
C CYS A 147 -16.91 -2.97 -7.14
N ASP A 148 -17.91 -3.17 -8.00
CA ASP A 148 -17.93 -4.23 -9.04
C ASP A 148 -17.12 -3.87 -10.32
N GLY A 149 -16.45 -2.70 -10.32
CA GLY A 149 -15.59 -2.26 -11.41
C GLY A 149 -15.93 -0.87 -11.96
N PRO A 150 -15.03 -0.29 -12.77
CA PRO A 150 -15.20 1.06 -13.29
C PRO A 150 -16.26 1.10 -14.42
N ARG A 151 -17.21 2.06 -14.33
CA ARG A 151 -18.16 2.46 -15.37
C ARG A 151 -18.39 3.95 -15.25
N LEU A 152 -18.26 4.71 -16.29
CA LEU A 152 -18.30 6.17 -16.24
C LEU A 152 -19.58 6.70 -15.58
N ALA A 153 -20.76 6.14 -15.93
CA ALA A 153 -22.05 6.50 -15.38
C ALA A 153 -22.15 6.26 -13.86
N LYS A 154 -21.39 5.30 -13.31
CA LYS A 154 -21.33 5.00 -11.88
C LYS A 154 -20.21 5.76 -11.18
N CYS A 155 -19.07 5.93 -11.85
CA CYS A 155 -17.90 6.56 -11.25
C CYS A 155 -18.08 8.06 -11.06
N LEU A 156 -18.75 8.74 -12.00
CA LEU A 156 -19.03 10.17 -11.92
C LEU A 156 -19.83 10.53 -10.63
N PRO A 157 -21.04 10.01 -10.39
CA PRO A 157 -21.77 10.32 -9.16
C PRO A 157 -21.03 9.86 -7.90
N CYS A 158 -20.29 8.75 -7.95
CA CYS A 158 -19.51 8.26 -6.80
C CYS A 158 -18.36 9.22 -6.43
N ALA A 159 -17.65 9.75 -7.42
CA ALA A 159 -16.55 10.67 -7.21
C ALA A 159 -17.04 12.09 -6.88
N THR A 160 -18.15 12.55 -7.49
CA THR A 160 -18.73 13.86 -7.19
C THR A 160 -19.33 13.91 -5.78
N ALA A 161 -19.92 12.82 -5.30
CA ALA A 161 -20.37 12.71 -3.91
C ALA A 161 -19.20 12.82 -2.90
N HIS A 162 -17.99 12.39 -3.31
CA HIS A 162 -16.81 12.39 -2.44
C HIS A 162 -15.99 13.70 -2.51
N TYR A 163 -15.80 14.24 -3.71
CA TYR A 163 -14.91 15.39 -3.97
C TYR A 163 -15.65 16.70 -4.30
N GLY A 164 -16.98 16.67 -4.41
CA GLY A 164 -17.77 17.75 -4.99
C GLY A 164 -17.82 17.68 -6.53
N ALA A 165 -18.74 18.40 -7.15
CA ALA A 165 -19.06 18.29 -8.58
C ALA A 165 -17.85 18.54 -9.49
N VAL A 166 -17.15 19.65 -9.32
CA VAL A 166 -16.05 20.04 -10.21
C VAL A 166 -14.88 19.11 -10.08
N LYS A 167 -14.35 18.92 -8.86
CA LYS A 167 -13.18 18.07 -8.60
C LYS A 167 -13.47 16.60 -8.91
N GLY A 168 -14.65 16.10 -8.53
CA GLY A 168 -15.04 14.71 -8.79
C GLY A 168 -15.15 14.40 -10.28
N THR A 169 -15.73 15.30 -11.06
CA THR A 169 -15.82 15.17 -12.51
C THR A 169 -14.44 15.21 -13.16
N ALA A 170 -13.64 16.22 -12.85
CA ALA A 170 -12.30 16.37 -13.42
C ALA A 170 -11.41 15.15 -13.08
N THR A 171 -11.42 14.71 -11.83
CA THR A 171 -10.64 13.53 -11.38
C THR A 171 -11.11 12.26 -12.08
N THR A 172 -12.42 12.06 -12.25
CA THR A 172 -12.95 10.85 -12.91
C THR A 172 -12.59 10.80 -14.38
N LEU A 173 -12.82 11.88 -15.13
CA LEU A 173 -12.52 11.95 -16.56
C LEU A 173 -11.01 11.89 -16.82
N GLY A 174 -10.22 12.62 -16.02
CA GLY A 174 -8.76 12.61 -16.12
C GLY A 174 -8.19 11.23 -15.83
N ASN A 175 -8.67 10.56 -14.77
CA ASN A 175 -8.25 9.20 -14.43
C ASN A 175 -8.60 8.20 -15.54
N TRP A 176 -9.79 8.33 -16.13
CA TRP A 176 -10.22 7.46 -17.22
C TRP A 176 -9.32 7.62 -18.46
N ALA A 177 -9.03 8.86 -18.86
CA ALA A 177 -8.15 9.16 -19.99
C ALA A 177 -6.71 8.69 -19.75
N SER A 178 -6.14 9.01 -18.58
CA SER A 178 -4.77 8.62 -18.23
C SER A 178 -4.62 7.12 -18.05
N SER A 179 -5.62 6.43 -17.50
CA SER A 179 -5.63 4.97 -17.43
C SER A 179 -5.60 4.31 -18.81
N PHE A 180 -6.40 4.84 -19.74
CA PHE A 180 -6.40 4.36 -21.12
C PHE A 180 -5.06 4.57 -21.82
N ALA A 181 -4.43 5.72 -21.64
CA ALA A 181 -3.10 6.01 -22.18
C ALA A 181 -2.02 5.13 -21.52
N ALA A 182 -2.02 5.06 -20.18
CA ALA A 182 -1.04 4.29 -19.42
C ALA A 182 -0.99 2.82 -19.83
N ARG A 183 -2.15 2.17 -20.03
CA ARG A 183 -2.22 0.77 -20.48
C ARG A 183 -1.57 0.51 -21.84
N ARG A 184 -1.31 1.55 -22.64
CA ARG A 184 -0.69 1.46 -23.97
C ARG A 184 0.78 1.79 -23.98
N VAL A 185 1.20 2.69 -23.07
CA VAL A 185 2.54 3.26 -23.15
C VAL A 185 3.47 2.86 -21.99
N VAL A 186 2.92 2.41 -20.86
CA VAL A 186 3.73 1.88 -19.74
C VAL A 186 4.34 0.55 -20.16
N ASP A 187 5.67 0.41 -19.98
CA ASP A 187 6.38 -0.80 -20.39
C ASP A 187 6.03 -1.99 -19.47
N ARG A 188 5.89 -1.75 -18.16
CA ARG A 188 5.52 -2.78 -17.18
C ARG A 188 4.78 -2.19 -15.99
N PHE A 189 3.68 -2.82 -15.60
CA PHE A 189 3.04 -2.54 -14.32
C PHE A 189 3.50 -3.53 -13.26
N ILE A 190 3.60 -3.05 -12.02
CA ILE A 190 3.73 -3.87 -10.83
C ILE A 190 2.45 -3.67 -10.01
N ALA A 191 1.67 -4.73 -9.82
CA ALA A 191 0.53 -4.73 -8.91
C ALA A 191 0.98 -5.29 -7.57
N VAL A 192 0.70 -4.58 -6.47
CA VAL A 192 1.16 -5.01 -5.13
C VAL A 192 0.40 -6.21 -4.57
N SER A 193 -0.65 -6.66 -5.28
CA SER A 193 -1.40 -7.88 -4.96
C SER A 193 -2.20 -8.38 -6.17
N HIS A 194 -2.63 -9.64 -6.11
CA HIS A 194 -3.54 -10.21 -7.11
C HIS A 194 -4.89 -9.46 -7.15
N ALA A 195 -5.36 -8.95 -6.00
CA ALA A 195 -6.56 -8.13 -5.95
C ALA A 195 -6.39 -6.81 -6.71
N VAL A 196 -5.26 -6.12 -6.56
CA VAL A 196 -4.95 -4.91 -7.34
C VAL A 196 -4.89 -5.25 -8.83
N ALA A 197 -4.21 -6.31 -9.24
CA ALA A 197 -4.15 -6.73 -10.65
C ALA A 197 -5.54 -7.01 -11.23
N ARG A 198 -6.39 -7.74 -10.51
CA ARG A 198 -7.77 -8.07 -10.94
C ARG A 198 -8.66 -6.83 -11.03
N HIS A 199 -8.74 -6.07 -9.94
CA HIS A 199 -9.66 -4.93 -9.86
C HIS A 199 -9.26 -3.75 -10.74
N THR A 200 -7.96 -3.59 -10.98
CA THR A 200 -7.48 -2.62 -11.99
C THR A 200 -7.62 -3.13 -13.42
N GLY A 201 -8.02 -4.39 -13.63
CA GLY A 201 -8.25 -4.98 -14.95
C GLY A 201 -6.96 -5.28 -15.73
N LEU A 202 -5.81 -5.37 -15.09
CA LEU A 202 -4.56 -5.80 -15.73
C LEU A 202 -4.65 -7.25 -16.19
N THR A 203 -5.34 -8.11 -15.43
CA THR A 203 -5.54 -9.53 -15.75
C THR A 203 -6.37 -9.78 -17.03
N ARG A 204 -7.12 -8.78 -17.49
CA ARG A 204 -8.00 -8.87 -18.68
C ARG A 204 -7.49 -8.08 -19.87
N GLY A 205 -6.42 -7.30 -19.69
CA GLY A 205 -5.85 -6.40 -20.70
C GLY A 205 -4.62 -6.98 -21.39
N ARG A 206 -4.04 -6.19 -22.30
CA ARG A 206 -2.77 -6.48 -22.97
C ARG A 206 -1.56 -5.82 -22.27
N ALA A 207 -1.80 -5.00 -21.26
CA ALA A 207 -0.74 -4.33 -20.53
C ALA A 207 0.11 -5.37 -19.79
N ALA A 208 1.41 -5.33 -19.97
CA ALA A 208 2.33 -6.23 -19.29
C ALA A 208 2.40 -5.89 -17.80
N TYR A 209 2.26 -6.88 -16.93
CA TYR A 209 2.30 -6.66 -15.48
C TYR A 209 2.93 -7.86 -14.75
N GLU A 210 3.35 -7.59 -13.53
CA GLU A 210 3.74 -8.59 -12.54
C GLU A 210 3.06 -8.30 -11.21
N VAL A 211 2.85 -9.35 -10.39
CA VAL A 211 2.37 -9.19 -9.02
C VAL A 211 3.57 -9.29 -8.10
N ILE A 212 3.98 -8.16 -7.52
CA ILE A 212 5.10 -8.07 -6.58
C ILE A 212 4.61 -7.29 -5.36
N PRO A 213 4.51 -7.91 -4.17
CA PRO A 213 4.00 -7.23 -2.98
C PRO A 213 4.91 -6.09 -2.53
N ASN A 214 4.39 -5.19 -1.71
CA ASN A 214 5.22 -4.33 -0.90
C ASN A 214 6.16 -5.20 -0.06
N PHE A 215 7.18 -4.59 0.53
CA PHE A 215 8.15 -5.30 1.35
C PHE A 215 8.51 -4.51 2.62
N VAL A 216 9.12 -5.22 3.54
CA VAL A 216 9.73 -4.64 4.74
C VAL A 216 11.26 -4.77 4.67
N PRO A 217 12.02 -3.91 5.36
CA PRO A 217 13.48 -4.03 5.45
C PRO A 217 13.92 -5.41 5.96
N ASP A 218 15.11 -5.85 5.58
CA ASP A 218 15.63 -7.17 5.99
C ASP A 218 15.82 -7.27 7.51
N ASP A 219 16.10 -6.13 8.16
CA ASP A 219 16.32 -5.99 9.60
C ASP A 219 15.06 -5.62 10.40
N ILE A 220 13.87 -5.62 9.80
CA ILE A 220 12.61 -5.18 10.42
C ILE A 220 12.31 -5.85 11.78
N GLY A 221 12.75 -7.09 11.98
CA GLY A 221 12.55 -7.82 13.23
C GLY A 221 13.60 -7.52 14.31
N ILE A 222 14.60 -6.70 14.00
CA ILE A 222 15.64 -6.30 14.98
C ILE A 222 15.15 -5.08 15.75
N LEU A 223 14.91 -5.26 17.04
CA LEU A 223 14.49 -4.16 17.91
C LEU A 223 15.67 -3.23 18.20
N GLY A 224 15.46 -1.95 17.97
CA GLY A 224 16.33 -0.89 18.46
C GLY A 224 16.08 -0.56 19.95
N PRO A 225 16.69 0.52 20.47
CA PRO A 225 16.39 1.02 21.80
C PRO A 225 14.89 1.26 22.01
N GLU A 226 14.41 1.01 23.19
CA GLU A 226 13.01 1.18 23.55
C GLU A 226 12.67 2.66 23.73
N ASP A 227 11.69 3.14 22.96
CA ASP A 227 11.14 4.47 23.12
C ASP A 227 10.34 4.59 24.43
N SER A 228 10.33 5.76 25.04
CA SER A 228 9.66 5.98 26.33
C SER A 228 8.16 5.68 26.29
N CYS A 229 7.51 5.88 25.15
CA CYS A 229 6.08 5.58 24.96
C CYS A 229 5.75 4.07 25.06
N VAL A 230 6.72 3.18 24.85
CA VAL A 230 6.51 1.72 24.97
C VAL A 230 6.16 1.31 26.40
N ARG A 231 6.53 2.11 27.40
CA ARG A 231 6.18 1.89 28.81
C ARG A 231 4.69 2.07 29.10
N GLU A 232 3.96 2.70 28.20
CA GLU A 232 2.51 2.88 28.31
C GLU A 232 1.73 1.62 27.89
N LEU A 233 2.40 0.64 27.26
CA LEU A 233 1.78 -0.64 26.88
C LEU A 233 1.40 -1.46 28.12
N PRO A 234 0.34 -2.28 28.03
CA PRO A 234 0.04 -3.27 29.06
C PRO A 234 1.25 -4.21 29.31
N GLU A 235 1.47 -4.56 30.56
CA GLU A 235 2.55 -5.50 30.96
C GLU A 235 2.23 -6.93 30.52
N ASP A 236 1.00 -7.37 30.76
CA ASP A 236 0.48 -8.67 30.34
C ASP A 236 -0.06 -8.60 28.94
N GLY A 237 0.44 -9.36 28.03
CA GLY A 237 0.12 -9.40 26.61
C GLY A 237 -1.26 -8.86 26.20
N PHE A 238 -1.37 -8.32 25.02
CA PHE A 238 -2.56 -7.60 24.52
C PHE A 238 -2.84 -7.96 23.06
N ILE A 239 -4.07 -7.72 22.62
CA ILE A 239 -4.45 -7.78 21.20
C ILE A 239 -4.04 -6.46 20.55
N LEU A 240 -3.41 -6.49 19.37
CA LEU A 240 -2.89 -5.31 18.71
C LEU A 240 -3.60 -5.00 17.37
N PHE A 241 -4.01 -3.75 17.20
CA PHE A 241 -4.40 -3.16 15.92
C PHE A 241 -3.43 -2.02 15.60
N VAL A 242 -2.91 -1.99 14.36
CA VAL A 242 -2.07 -0.90 13.85
C VAL A 242 -2.64 -0.36 12.56
N GLY A 243 -2.96 0.94 12.53
CA GLY A 243 -3.49 1.63 11.37
C GLY A 243 -4.39 2.81 11.70
N ASP A 244 -4.81 3.55 10.68
CA ASP A 244 -5.78 4.64 10.86
C ASP A 244 -7.09 4.09 11.43
N MET A 245 -7.62 4.73 12.47
CA MET A 245 -8.82 4.27 13.17
C MET A 245 -10.07 4.71 12.43
N MET A 246 -10.33 4.07 11.29
CA MET A 246 -11.43 4.42 10.39
C MET A 246 -12.31 3.22 10.07
N ARG A 247 -13.55 3.49 9.64
CA ARG A 247 -14.54 2.45 9.28
C ARG A 247 -14.02 1.49 8.20
N LEU A 248 -13.31 2.00 7.20
CA LEU A 248 -12.75 1.15 6.15
C LEU A 248 -11.69 0.16 6.67
N LYS A 249 -11.02 0.50 7.78
CA LYS A 249 -10.11 -0.41 8.49
C LYS A 249 -10.83 -1.32 9.48
N GLY A 250 -12.15 -1.20 9.59
CA GLY A 250 -13.01 -2.07 10.38
C GLY A 250 -12.96 -1.84 11.89
N ILE A 251 -12.63 -0.60 12.32
CA ILE A 251 -12.53 -0.31 13.75
C ILE A 251 -13.85 -0.60 14.49
N ASP A 252 -15.01 -0.27 13.90
CA ASP A 252 -16.31 -0.54 14.48
C ASP A 252 -16.56 -2.06 14.63
N VAL A 253 -16.15 -2.84 13.62
CA VAL A 253 -16.26 -4.31 13.63
C VAL A 253 -15.37 -4.91 14.70
N LEU A 254 -14.14 -4.37 14.84
CA LEU A 254 -13.19 -4.82 15.88
C LEU A 254 -13.74 -4.56 17.28
N LEU A 255 -14.22 -3.35 17.56
CA LEU A 255 -14.76 -3.00 18.88
C LEU A 255 -15.97 -3.85 19.23
N GLN A 256 -16.88 -4.09 18.26
CA GLN A 256 -18.03 -5.00 18.45
C GLN A 256 -17.62 -6.45 18.68
N ALA A 257 -16.57 -6.94 17.99
CA ALA A 257 -16.05 -8.29 18.18
C ALA A 257 -15.35 -8.43 19.54
N TYR A 258 -14.53 -7.45 19.89
CA TYR A 258 -13.82 -7.40 21.15
C TYR A 258 -14.76 -7.41 22.37
N ALA A 259 -15.86 -6.65 22.31
CA ALA A 259 -16.87 -6.61 23.37
C ALA A 259 -17.58 -7.97 23.63
N ARG A 260 -17.43 -8.94 22.75
CA ARG A 260 -18.02 -10.29 22.86
C ARG A 260 -17.02 -11.36 23.28
N LEU A 261 -15.75 -11.01 23.46
CA LEU A 261 -14.73 -11.93 23.92
C LEU A 261 -14.91 -12.26 25.41
N GLU A 262 -14.68 -13.51 25.75
CA GLU A 262 -14.60 -13.95 27.14
C GLU A 262 -13.19 -13.72 27.70
N GLN A 263 -13.08 -13.17 28.91
CA GLN A 263 -11.81 -12.88 29.58
C GLN A 263 -10.80 -12.14 28.68
N ALA A 264 -11.27 -11.12 27.95
CA ALA A 264 -10.50 -10.40 26.94
C ALA A 264 -9.27 -9.71 27.56
N PRO A 265 -8.04 -9.96 27.05
CA PRO A 265 -6.88 -9.15 27.40
C PRO A 265 -7.07 -7.72 26.87
N PRO A 266 -6.25 -6.74 27.30
CA PRO A 266 -6.34 -5.39 26.75
C PRO A 266 -6.28 -5.37 25.22
N LEU A 267 -7.05 -4.46 24.59
CA LEU A 267 -6.95 -4.14 23.17
C LEU A 267 -6.15 -2.85 23.02
N VAL A 268 -5.07 -2.91 22.28
CA VAL A 268 -4.21 -1.76 21.96
C VAL A 268 -4.43 -1.34 20.52
N LEU A 269 -4.77 -0.08 20.32
CA LEU A 269 -4.96 0.55 19.01
C LEU A 269 -3.85 1.59 18.82
N ILE A 270 -3.01 1.42 17.79
CA ILE A 270 -1.94 2.37 17.46
C ILE A 270 -2.16 2.92 16.04
N GLY A 271 -2.38 4.25 15.93
CA GLY A 271 -2.58 4.89 14.64
C GLY A 271 -3.20 6.28 14.75
N ARG A 272 -3.56 6.85 13.60
CA ARG A 272 -4.17 8.18 13.57
C ARG A 272 -5.66 8.09 13.86
N ARG A 273 -6.16 9.05 14.63
CA ARG A 273 -7.58 9.36 14.68
C ARG A 273 -7.95 10.17 13.44
N VAL A 274 -9.04 9.81 12.81
CA VAL A 274 -9.60 10.47 11.61
C VAL A 274 -11.08 10.84 11.87
N ALA A 275 -11.71 11.52 10.92
CA ALA A 275 -13.05 12.06 11.12
C ALA A 275 -14.14 11.03 11.49
N ASP A 276 -13.99 9.77 11.04
CA ASP A 276 -14.91 8.66 11.34
C ASP A 276 -14.41 7.73 12.45
N THR A 277 -13.38 8.13 13.20
CA THR A 277 -12.95 7.42 14.42
C THR A 277 -14.03 7.52 15.49
N PRO A 278 -14.38 6.40 16.19
CA PRO A 278 -15.30 6.46 17.32
C PRO A 278 -14.87 7.49 18.36
N ALA A 279 -15.82 8.24 18.91
CA ALA A 279 -15.54 9.26 19.93
C ALA A 279 -15.09 8.63 21.26
N GLU A 280 -15.68 7.49 21.60
CA GLU A 280 -15.43 6.78 22.86
C GLU A 280 -14.96 5.34 22.58
N PHE A 281 -14.16 4.82 23.50
CA PHE A 281 -13.65 3.45 23.49
C PHE A 281 -13.96 2.75 24.81
N PRO A 282 -14.21 1.43 24.79
CA PRO A 282 -14.40 0.67 26.03
C PRO A 282 -13.21 0.82 27.01
N PRO A 283 -13.42 0.67 28.33
CA PRO A 283 -12.37 0.92 29.35
C PRO A 283 -11.09 0.08 29.16
N ASN A 284 -11.20 -1.13 28.61
CA ASN A 284 -10.05 -2.02 28.38
C ASN A 284 -9.37 -1.82 27.01
N VAL A 285 -9.73 -0.73 26.29
CA VAL A 285 -9.12 -0.34 25.02
C VAL A 285 -8.18 0.83 25.22
N ARG A 286 -6.90 0.64 24.91
CA ARG A 286 -5.89 1.71 24.95
C ARG A 286 -5.61 2.22 23.55
N VAL A 287 -5.61 3.54 23.39
CA VAL A 287 -5.48 4.21 22.09
C VAL A 287 -4.27 5.12 22.07
N PHE A 288 -3.34 4.85 21.16
CA PHE A 288 -2.11 5.61 20.99
C PHE A 288 -2.03 6.21 19.59
N SER A 289 -1.51 7.43 19.48
CA SER A 289 -1.34 8.13 18.21
C SER A 289 0.07 8.68 18.07
N ASN A 290 0.53 8.83 16.82
CA ASN A 290 1.82 9.41 16.48
C ASN A 290 3.03 8.68 17.08
N TRP A 291 2.93 7.38 17.28
CA TRP A 291 4.06 6.59 17.74
C TRP A 291 5.11 6.43 16.65
N PRO A 292 6.41 6.48 16.98
CA PRO A 292 7.46 6.16 16.04
C PRO A 292 7.39 4.69 15.64
N HIS A 293 7.89 4.35 14.46
CA HIS A 293 7.81 2.98 13.95
C HIS A 293 8.56 1.96 14.81
N SER A 294 9.69 2.38 15.41
CA SER A 294 10.42 1.60 16.43
C SER A 294 9.51 1.13 17.57
N ALA A 295 8.72 2.05 18.13
CA ALA A 295 7.78 1.72 19.21
C ALA A 295 6.65 0.79 18.73
N ILE A 296 6.18 0.93 17.48
CA ILE A 296 5.22 -0.01 16.90
C ILE A 296 5.80 -1.41 16.80
N MET A 297 7.09 -1.55 16.44
CA MET A 297 7.75 -2.85 16.40
C MET A 297 7.88 -3.47 17.81
N HIS A 298 8.17 -2.67 18.85
CA HIS A 298 8.12 -3.13 20.24
C HIS A 298 6.70 -3.57 20.63
N ALA A 299 5.65 -2.84 20.22
CA ALA A 299 4.27 -3.23 20.46
C ALA A 299 3.94 -4.58 19.81
N TRP A 300 4.39 -4.82 18.56
CA TRP A 300 4.26 -6.13 17.92
C TRP A 300 4.91 -7.23 18.75
N HIS A 301 6.15 -7.06 19.18
CA HIS A 301 6.85 -8.07 19.98
C HIS A 301 6.16 -8.39 21.31
N ARG A 302 5.53 -7.40 21.94
CA ARG A 302 4.82 -7.57 23.23
C ARG A 302 3.37 -8.06 23.06
N SER A 303 2.78 -7.93 21.87
CA SER A 303 1.40 -8.35 21.63
C SER A 303 1.25 -9.87 21.67
N LEU A 304 0.03 -10.35 21.89
CA LEU A 304 -0.35 -11.75 21.72
C LEU A 304 -0.49 -12.07 20.24
N PHE A 305 -1.34 -11.32 19.55
CA PHE A 305 -1.58 -11.40 18.11
C PHE A 305 -2.12 -10.07 17.58
N GLY A 306 -2.14 -9.93 16.26
CA GLY A 306 -2.71 -8.77 15.58
C GLY A 306 -4.11 -9.00 15.03
N VAL A 307 -4.88 -7.91 14.87
CA VAL A 307 -6.19 -7.97 14.23
C VAL A 307 -6.28 -6.89 13.15
N LEU A 308 -6.61 -7.29 11.91
CA LEU A 308 -6.75 -6.41 10.76
C LEU A 308 -8.12 -6.63 10.09
N PRO A 309 -9.18 -6.06 10.67
CA PRO A 309 -10.58 -6.35 10.30
C PRO A 309 -11.10 -5.47 9.16
N SER A 310 -10.23 -5.08 8.21
CA SER A 310 -10.57 -4.14 7.14
C SER A 310 -11.85 -4.54 6.39
N VAL A 311 -12.74 -3.58 6.20
CA VAL A 311 -13.96 -3.70 5.40
C VAL A 311 -13.70 -3.34 3.95
N GLY A 312 -12.84 -2.33 3.74
CA GLY A 312 -12.38 -1.94 2.41
C GLY A 312 -11.25 -2.83 1.89
N PRO A 313 -11.11 -2.98 0.56
CA PRO A 313 -10.08 -3.82 -0.03
C PRO A 313 -8.70 -3.21 0.16
N GLU A 314 -7.93 -3.76 1.08
CA GLU A 314 -6.52 -3.43 1.24
C GLU A 314 -5.74 -3.80 -0.02
N ALA A 315 -4.86 -2.92 -0.48
CA ALA A 315 -4.02 -3.23 -1.62
C ALA A 315 -2.88 -4.19 -1.23
N CYS A 316 -2.16 -3.86 -0.15
CA CYS A 316 -1.10 -4.69 0.43
C CYS A 316 -0.76 -4.16 1.84
N ALA A 317 -1.25 -4.85 2.86
CA ALA A 317 -1.13 -4.41 4.26
C ALA A 317 0.25 -4.72 4.85
N THR A 318 1.18 -3.77 4.79
CA THR A 318 2.55 -3.94 5.33
C THR A 318 2.58 -4.28 6.81
N VAL A 319 1.55 -3.89 7.57
CA VAL A 319 1.38 -4.22 9.00
C VAL A 319 1.31 -5.73 9.24
N ILE A 320 0.80 -6.53 8.28
CA ILE A 320 0.86 -8.00 8.35
C ILE A 320 2.32 -8.47 8.29
N MET A 321 3.12 -7.86 7.43
CA MET A 321 4.54 -8.21 7.30
C MET A 321 5.32 -7.85 8.58
N GLU A 322 4.96 -6.75 9.24
CA GLU A 322 5.51 -6.35 10.54
C GLU A 322 5.15 -7.37 11.63
N ALA A 323 3.88 -7.81 11.69
CA ALA A 323 3.45 -8.87 12.59
C ALA A 323 4.20 -10.18 12.33
N MET A 324 4.31 -10.60 11.07
CA MET A 324 5.06 -11.81 10.66
C MET A 324 6.53 -11.73 11.08
N ALA A 325 7.18 -10.58 10.86
CA ALA A 325 8.57 -10.36 11.24
C ALA A 325 8.80 -10.40 12.77
N SER A 326 7.75 -10.11 13.52
CA SER A 326 7.74 -10.20 15.00
C SER A 326 7.29 -11.57 15.52
N GLY A 327 7.06 -12.56 14.61
CA GLY A 327 6.61 -13.90 14.98
C GLY A 327 5.17 -13.92 15.51
N LYS A 328 4.33 -12.99 15.08
CA LYS A 328 2.94 -12.88 15.55
C LYS A 328 1.95 -13.38 14.50
N ALA A 329 0.97 -14.14 14.98
CA ALA A 329 -0.22 -14.47 14.20
C ALA A 329 -1.09 -13.23 14.01
N VAL A 330 -1.91 -13.25 12.96
CA VAL A 330 -2.93 -12.23 12.73
C VAL A 330 -4.29 -12.85 12.46
N VAL A 331 -5.36 -12.17 12.91
CA VAL A 331 -6.71 -12.40 12.39
C VAL A 331 -7.01 -11.27 11.42
N ALA A 332 -7.17 -11.60 10.15
CA ALA A 332 -7.38 -10.62 9.09
C ALA A 332 -8.66 -10.93 8.30
N THR A 333 -9.18 -9.96 7.57
CA THR A 333 -10.32 -10.19 6.69
C THR A 333 -9.88 -10.68 5.31
N ASP A 334 -10.67 -11.56 4.71
CA ASP A 334 -10.50 -12.06 3.33
C ASP A 334 -10.97 -10.99 2.34
N VAL A 335 -10.23 -9.86 2.25
CA VAL A 335 -10.54 -8.74 1.36
C VAL A 335 -9.28 -8.13 0.77
N GLY A 336 -9.35 -7.73 -0.50
CA GLY A 336 -8.23 -7.10 -1.18
C GLY A 336 -7.01 -8.01 -1.32
N GLY A 337 -5.83 -7.52 -0.95
CA GLY A 337 -4.55 -8.23 -0.97
C GLY A 337 -4.20 -8.94 0.34
N MET A 338 -5.10 -9.00 1.32
CA MET A 338 -4.83 -9.71 2.58
C MET A 338 -4.56 -11.20 2.37
N PRO A 339 -5.33 -11.93 1.54
CA PRO A 339 -5.08 -13.35 1.25
C PRO A 339 -3.76 -13.62 0.52
N ASP A 340 -3.13 -12.61 -0.07
CA ASP A 340 -1.79 -12.76 -0.66
C ASP A 340 -0.69 -12.79 0.41
N LEU A 341 -0.98 -12.31 1.62
CA LEU A 341 -0.05 -12.18 2.72
C LEU A 341 -0.28 -13.22 3.82
N VAL A 342 -1.56 -13.56 4.08
CA VAL A 342 -1.97 -14.51 5.12
C VAL A 342 -2.36 -15.83 4.47
N ASP A 343 -1.62 -16.87 4.78
CA ASP A 343 -1.98 -18.26 4.45
C ASP A 343 -2.91 -18.76 5.58
N ASP A 344 -4.23 -18.89 5.30
CA ASP A 344 -5.26 -19.21 6.31
C ASP A 344 -4.98 -20.53 7.03
N GLY A 345 -5.05 -20.51 8.36
CA GLY A 345 -4.72 -21.65 9.23
C GLY A 345 -3.22 -21.96 9.35
N GLU A 346 -2.34 -21.26 8.63
CA GLU A 346 -0.90 -21.48 8.59
C GLU A 346 -0.09 -20.30 9.17
N THR A 347 -0.34 -19.08 8.69
CA THR A 347 0.35 -17.85 9.16
C THR A 347 -0.59 -16.89 9.89
N GLY A 348 -1.87 -17.16 9.89
CA GLY A 348 -2.93 -16.38 10.50
C GLY A 348 -4.28 -17.00 10.22
N LEU A 349 -5.34 -16.28 10.53
CA LEU A 349 -6.71 -16.69 10.28
C LEU A 349 -7.43 -15.63 9.44
N LEU A 350 -8.17 -16.07 8.42
CA LEU A 350 -8.97 -15.20 7.56
C LEU A 350 -10.46 -15.30 7.90
N VAL A 351 -11.12 -14.15 7.93
CA VAL A 351 -12.57 -14.06 8.17
C VAL A 351 -13.23 -13.19 7.10
N PRO A 352 -14.52 -13.41 6.79
CA PRO A 352 -15.25 -12.53 5.88
C PRO A 352 -15.29 -11.09 6.42
N PRO A 353 -15.14 -10.05 5.55
CA PRO A 353 -15.22 -8.66 5.96
C PRO A 353 -16.61 -8.34 6.54
N SER A 354 -16.67 -7.39 7.48
CA SER A 354 -17.88 -6.98 8.19
C SER A 354 -18.60 -8.09 8.98
N ASN A 355 -17.95 -9.22 9.22
CA ASN A 355 -18.53 -10.34 9.98
C ASN A 355 -17.98 -10.35 11.42
N THR A 356 -18.64 -9.57 12.30
CA THR A 356 -18.27 -9.47 13.72
C THR A 356 -18.24 -10.83 14.42
N GLN A 357 -19.20 -11.72 14.12
CA GLN A 357 -19.28 -13.04 14.78
C GLN A 357 -18.10 -13.96 14.38
N ALA A 358 -17.74 -13.98 13.09
CA ALA A 358 -16.57 -14.74 12.64
C ALA A 358 -15.28 -14.17 13.25
N LEU A 359 -15.15 -12.85 13.29
CA LEU A 359 -14.01 -12.18 13.91
C LEU A 359 -13.89 -12.54 15.39
N THR A 360 -15.00 -12.46 16.15
CA THR A 360 -15.02 -12.86 17.58
C THR A 360 -14.56 -14.29 17.74
N ARG A 361 -15.12 -15.26 16.97
CA ARG A 361 -14.74 -16.69 17.08
C ARG A 361 -13.25 -16.91 16.83
N MET A 362 -12.69 -16.29 15.80
CA MET A 362 -11.26 -16.49 15.48
C MET A 362 -10.34 -15.81 16.51
N MET A 363 -10.71 -14.65 17.02
CA MET A 363 -9.98 -14.02 18.13
C MET A 363 -10.03 -14.88 19.39
N GLN A 364 -11.22 -15.41 19.74
CA GLN A 364 -11.40 -16.29 20.91
C GLN A 364 -10.59 -17.58 20.77
N SER A 365 -10.59 -18.21 19.59
CA SER A 365 -9.80 -19.43 19.36
C SER A 365 -8.30 -19.24 19.56
N LEU A 366 -7.76 -18.06 19.25
CA LEU A 366 -6.34 -17.75 19.54
C LEU A 366 -6.08 -17.48 21.02
N LEU A 367 -7.08 -17.02 21.76
CA LEU A 367 -6.96 -16.83 23.21
C LEU A 367 -7.03 -18.17 23.95
N ASP A 368 -7.90 -19.08 23.49
CA ASP A 368 -8.13 -20.37 24.13
C ASP A 368 -7.06 -21.41 23.80
N ASP A 369 -6.49 -21.37 22.58
CA ASP A 369 -5.48 -22.32 22.11
C ASP A 369 -4.10 -21.68 21.91
N ARG A 370 -3.28 -21.74 22.97
CA ARG A 370 -1.90 -21.24 22.95
C ARG A 370 -1.00 -22.01 21.98
N THR A 371 -1.30 -23.27 21.70
CA THR A 371 -0.54 -24.09 20.76
C THR A 371 -0.79 -23.62 19.33
N LEU A 372 -2.05 -23.39 18.97
CA LEU A 372 -2.43 -22.79 17.70
C LEU A 372 -1.77 -21.43 17.52
N LEU A 373 -1.88 -20.53 18.50
CA LEU A 373 -1.28 -19.20 18.47
C LEU A 373 0.22 -19.25 18.23
N SER A 374 0.95 -20.08 18.98
CA SER A 374 2.40 -20.26 18.84
C SER A 374 2.78 -20.82 17.47
N ARG A 375 2.05 -21.81 16.97
CA ARG A 375 2.30 -22.43 15.66
C ARG A 375 2.15 -21.42 14.53
N LEU A 376 1.05 -20.66 14.52
CA LEU A 376 0.80 -19.63 13.50
C LEU A 376 1.89 -18.55 13.52
N GLY A 377 2.28 -18.07 14.70
CA GLY A 377 3.35 -17.09 14.85
C GLY A 377 4.71 -17.58 14.36
N THR A 378 5.09 -18.81 14.73
CA THR A 378 6.34 -19.44 14.27
C THR A 378 6.36 -19.60 12.75
N THR A 379 5.25 -20.08 12.16
CA THR A 379 5.13 -20.24 10.71
C THR A 379 5.18 -18.87 10.00
N SER A 380 4.56 -17.84 10.56
CA SER A 380 4.62 -16.45 10.06
C SER A 380 6.06 -15.96 9.98
N LEU A 381 6.83 -16.13 11.07
CA LEU A 381 8.23 -15.73 11.13
C LEU A 381 9.09 -16.49 10.10
N ALA A 382 8.84 -17.77 9.92
CA ALA A 382 9.55 -18.58 8.91
C ALA A 382 9.26 -18.12 7.47
N ARG A 383 8.04 -17.63 7.19
CA ARG A 383 7.59 -17.25 5.85
C ARG A 383 7.83 -15.78 5.49
N VAL A 384 8.12 -14.90 6.45
CA VAL A 384 8.31 -13.47 6.17
C VAL A 384 9.48 -13.16 5.23
N GLY A 385 10.47 -14.05 5.13
CA GLY A 385 11.64 -13.87 4.27
C GLY A 385 11.30 -13.54 2.81
N ARG A 386 10.20 -14.12 2.27
CA ARG A 386 9.70 -13.83 0.92
C ARG A 386 9.19 -12.39 0.71
N LEU A 387 8.92 -11.68 1.81
CA LEU A 387 8.37 -10.32 1.84
C LEU A 387 9.42 -9.29 2.29
N LYS A 388 10.67 -9.71 2.48
CA LYS A 388 11.79 -8.84 2.84
C LYS A 388 12.45 -8.23 1.61
N ALA A 389 13.16 -7.11 1.82
CA ALA A 389 13.83 -6.34 0.78
C ALA A 389 14.74 -7.21 -0.10
N GLY A 390 15.51 -8.12 0.48
CA GLY A 390 16.40 -9.03 -0.26
C GLY A 390 15.70 -9.81 -1.36
N ALA A 391 14.52 -10.37 -1.06
CA ALA A 391 13.74 -11.16 -2.01
C ALA A 391 12.97 -10.29 -3.02
N VAL A 392 12.24 -9.27 -2.50
CA VAL A 392 11.31 -8.47 -3.33
C VAL A 392 12.04 -7.53 -4.27
N VAL A 393 13.11 -6.85 -3.81
CA VAL A 393 13.90 -5.95 -4.66
C VAL A 393 14.57 -6.70 -5.80
N THR A 394 15.02 -7.95 -5.58
CA THR A 394 15.54 -8.80 -6.66
C THR A 394 14.50 -9.02 -7.77
N ARG A 395 13.24 -9.23 -7.43
CA ARG A 395 12.17 -9.36 -8.43
C ARG A 395 11.91 -8.04 -9.16
N ILE A 396 12.00 -6.91 -8.47
CA ILE A 396 11.88 -5.58 -9.09
C ILE A 396 13.04 -5.33 -10.08
N GLU A 397 14.27 -5.71 -9.73
CA GLU A 397 15.42 -5.64 -10.63
C GLU A 397 15.26 -6.53 -11.88
N GLN A 398 14.65 -7.71 -11.73
CA GLN A 398 14.28 -8.56 -12.87
C GLN A 398 13.27 -7.88 -13.81
N VAL A 399 12.28 -7.19 -13.25
CA VAL A 399 11.35 -6.34 -14.03
C VAL A 399 12.13 -5.29 -14.82
N TYR A 400 13.07 -4.58 -14.19
CA TYR A 400 13.88 -3.58 -14.87
C TYR A 400 14.73 -4.19 -15.99
N GLY A 401 15.38 -5.31 -15.74
CA GLY A 401 16.14 -6.04 -16.75
C GLY A 401 15.28 -6.45 -17.96
N GLY A 402 14.08 -6.96 -17.70
CA GLY A 402 13.12 -7.33 -18.76
C GLY A 402 12.61 -6.15 -19.56
N VAL A 403 12.52 -4.95 -18.98
CA VAL A 403 12.12 -3.71 -19.67
C VAL A 403 13.28 -3.16 -20.51
N LEU A 404 14.53 -3.26 -20.02
CA LEU A 404 15.73 -2.79 -20.74
C LEU A 404 16.10 -3.71 -21.91
N CYS A 405 15.99 -5.01 -21.71
CA CYS A 405 16.32 -6.04 -22.71
C CYS A 405 15.08 -6.91 -22.97
N PRO A 406 14.10 -6.44 -23.76
CA PRO A 406 12.93 -7.25 -24.09
C PRO A 406 13.40 -8.48 -24.89
N SER A 407 13.42 -9.66 -24.27
CA SER A 407 13.65 -10.91 -25.02
C SER A 407 12.46 -11.13 -25.96
N ALA A 408 12.70 -11.61 -27.17
CA ALA A 408 11.67 -11.86 -28.19
C ALA A 408 10.60 -12.90 -27.78
N SER A 409 10.66 -13.42 -26.56
CA SER A 409 9.83 -14.53 -26.04
C SER A 409 8.81 -14.16 -24.95
N SER A 410 8.62 -12.90 -24.58
CA SER A 410 7.72 -12.54 -23.48
C SER A 410 6.31 -12.07 -23.93
N VAL A 411 5.72 -12.74 -24.93
CA VAL A 411 4.26 -12.73 -25.08
C VAL A 411 3.72 -13.87 -24.22
N VAL A 412 3.40 -13.57 -22.98
CA VAL A 412 2.65 -14.50 -22.12
C VAL A 412 1.25 -14.61 -22.70
N LEU A 413 0.98 -15.70 -23.42
CA LEU A 413 -0.38 -16.11 -23.75
C LEU A 413 -1.11 -16.46 -22.44
N PRO A 414 -2.38 -16.06 -22.27
CA PRO A 414 -3.15 -16.43 -21.10
C PRO A 414 -3.24 -17.95 -21.02
N ALA A 415 -3.00 -18.48 -19.82
CA ALA A 415 -3.17 -19.90 -19.52
C ALA A 415 -4.59 -20.33 -19.92
N GLN A 416 -4.71 -21.21 -20.89
CA GLN A 416 -5.96 -21.88 -21.25
C GLN A 416 -6.41 -22.66 -20.02
N GLN A 417 -7.58 -22.30 -19.49
CA GLN A 417 -8.34 -23.17 -18.59
C GLN A 417 -8.55 -24.51 -19.30
N ARG A 418 -7.91 -25.54 -18.79
CA ARG A 418 -8.27 -26.91 -19.15
C ARG A 418 -9.62 -27.18 -18.54
N SER A 419 -10.67 -27.09 -19.35
CA SER A 419 -11.96 -27.68 -19.08
C SER A 419 -11.78 -29.20 -19.13
N GLY A 420 -11.70 -29.83 -17.98
CA GLY A 420 -11.87 -31.26 -17.80
C GLY A 420 -13.34 -31.54 -17.59
N GLU A 421 -14.05 -31.91 -18.65
CA GLU A 421 -15.31 -32.63 -18.52
C GLU A 421 -15.00 -34.07 -18.06
N PRO A 422 -15.75 -34.62 -17.12
CA PRO A 422 -15.77 -36.05 -16.91
C PRO A 422 -16.83 -36.67 -17.85
N SER A 423 -16.39 -37.47 -18.78
CA SER A 423 -17.26 -38.38 -19.53
C SER A 423 -17.45 -39.69 -18.78
N CYS A 424 -18.72 -40.06 -18.63
CA CYS A 424 -19.34 -41.33 -18.24
C CYS A 424 -19.06 -41.86 -16.82
#